data_c47eeac351c019ee92b0d7863d96822a
#
_entry.id   c47eeac351c019ee92b0d7863d96822a
#
_cell.length_a   1.000
_cell.length_b   1.000
_cell.length_c   1.000
_cell.angle_alpha   90.00
_cell.angle_beta   90.00
_cell.angle_gamma   90.00
#
_symmetry.space_group_name_H-M   'P 1'
#
loop_
_entity.id
_entity.type
_entity.pdbx_description
1 polymer ?
#
loop_
_entity_poly.entity_id
_entity_poly.type
_entity_poly.pdbx_seq_one_letter_code
_entity_poly.pdbx_strand_id
1 'polypeptide(L)'
;MKEMMEMEKINDRELHEECGVFGIYGVPDAASLTYYGLHALQHRGQEGAGIVAVGDDGRLRRIKGCGLVTEVFDESKLATLGGRMAIGHVRYT
;
A
#
# COMPACT_ATOMS: atom_id res chain seq x y z
N MET A 1 -7.60 11.96 5.01
CA MET A 1 -8.68 10.99 4.83
C MET A 1 -9.68 11.37 3.77
N LYS A 2 -10.12 12.62 3.77
CA LYS A 2 -11.08 13.06 2.75
C LYS A 2 -10.50 12.99 1.34
N GLU A 3 -9.27 13.42 1.16
CA GLU A 3 -8.63 13.35 -0.15
C GLU A 3 -8.42 11.91 -0.60
N MET A 4 -8.13 11.03 0.34
CA MET A 4 -7.97 9.62 0.03
C MET A 4 -9.28 9.01 -0.45
N MET A 5 -10.39 9.37 0.19
CA MET A 5 -11.71 8.89 -0.23
C MET A 5 -12.09 9.41 -1.61
N GLU A 6 -11.75 10.66 -1.91
CA GLU A 6 -12.00 11.22 -3.22
C GLU A 6 -11.17 10.52 -4.30
N MET A 7 -9.93 10.19 -3.97
CA MET A 7 -9.07 9.45 -4.88
C MET A 7 -9.64 8.06 -5.16
N GLU A 8 -10.17 7.39 -4.14
CA GLU A 8 -10.84 6.12 -4.34
C GLU A 8 -12.04 6.23 -5.25
N LYS A 9 -12.83 7.29 -5.12
CA LYS A 9 -13.98 7.51 -5.98
C LYS A 9 -13.57 7.70 -7.43
N ILE A 10 -12.48 8.40 -7.67
CA ILE A 10 -11.95 8.58 -9.02
C ILE A 10 -11.50 7.24 -9.58
N ASN A 11 -10.75 6.47 -8.79
CA ASN A 11 -10.31 5.14 -9.18
C ASN A 11 -11.49 4.22 -9.42
N ASP A 12 -12.49 4.29 -8.55
CA ASP A 12 -13.67 3.45 -8.68
C ASP A 12 -14.40 3.72 -9.98
N ARG A 13 -14.43 4.97 -10.41
CA ARG A 13 -15.09 5.36 -11.64
C ARG A 13 -14.32 4.98 -12.90
N GLU A 14 -12.99 5.09 -12.83
CA GLU A 14 -12.13 4.92 -14.01
C GLU A 14 -11.34 3.61 -13.99
N LEU A 15 -10.92 3.17 -12.81
CA LEU A 15 -10.01 2.05 -12.65
C LEU A 15 -10.49 1.11 -11.55
N HIS A 16 -11.75 1.16 -11.19
CA HIS A 16 -12.26 0.51 -9.98
C HIS A 16 -11.97 -0.99 -9.92
N GLU A 17 -11.77 -1.63 -11.05
CA GLU A 17 -11.51 -3.06 -11.08
C GLU A 17 -10.02 -3.38 -11.08
N GLU A 18 -9.18 -2.35 -11.11
CA GLU A 18 -7.75 -2.52 -11.35
C GLU A 18 -6.85 -2.20 -10.19
N CYS A 19 -7.18 -1.23 -9.35
CA CYS A 19 -6.29 -0.87 -8.27
C CYS A 19 -6.94 -0.12 -7.13
N GLY A 20 -6.29 -0.21 -5.98
CA GLY A 20 -6.56 0.63 -4.82
C GLY A 20 -5.25 1.19 -4.30
N VAL A 21 -5.30 2.37 -3.74
CA VAL A 21 -4.11 3.08 -3.25
C VAL A 21 -4.36 3.54 -1.82
N PHE A 22 -3.33 3.45 -1.00
CA PHE A 22 -3.36 3.92 0.38
C PHE A 22 -2.01 4.53 0.72
N GLY A 23 -2.01 5.69 1.37
CA GLY A 23 -0.77 6.36 1.76
C GLY A 23 -0.84 6.87 3.18
N ILE A 24 0.34 6.99 3.80
CA ILE A 24 0.46 7.49 5.17
C ILE A 24 1.73 8.31 5.30
N TYR A 25 1.67 9.35 6.10
CA TYR A 25 2.80 10.26 6.27
C TYR A 25 2.87 10.73 7.71
N GLY A 26 4.10 10.84 8.21
CA GLY A 26 4.35 11.49 9.48
C GLY A 26 4.24 10.62 10.71
N VAL A 27 4.14 9.30 10.54
CA VAL A 27 4.06 8.38 11.67
C VAL A 27 5.16 7.33 11.55
N PRO A 28 5.72 6.89 12.69
CA PRO A 28 6.65 5.77 12.65
C PRO A 28 5.92 4.51 12.19
N ASP A 29 6.65 3.56 11.63
CA ASP A 29 6.10 2.31 11.11
C ASP A 29 5.07 2.54 10.00
N ALA A 30 5.31 3.56 9.17
CA ALA A 30 4.41 3.89 8.07
C ALA A 30 4.13 2.71 7.17
N ALA A 31 5.15 1.89 6.89
CA ALA A 31 4.98 0.71 6.02
C ALA A 31 4.01 -0.31 6.64
N SER A 32 4.12 -0.55 7.94
CA SER A 32 3.22 -1.50 8.61
C SER A 32 1.78 -1.00 8.60
N LEU A 33 1.59 0.28 8.85
CA LEU A 33 0.25 0.86 8.80
C LEU A 33 -0.30 0.86 7.38
N THR A 34 0.56 1.08 6.39
CA THR A 34 0.17 0.99 4.99
C THR A 34 -0.28 -0.42 4.64
N TYR A 35 0.43 -1.42 5.15
CA TYR A 35 0.03 -2.81 4.96
C TYR A 35 -1.40 -3.05 5.46
N TYR A 36 -1.74 -2.55 6.65
CA TYR A 36 -3.09 -2.72 7.17
C TYR A 36 -4.12 -1.97 6.33
N GLY A 37 -3.74 -0.80 5.82
CA GLY A 37 -4.60 -0.06 4.89
C GLY A 37 -4.86 -0.84 3.61
N LEU A 38 -3.82 -1.45 3.04
CA LEU A 38 -3.96 -2.29 1.85
C LEU A 38 -4.81 -3.51 2.13
N HIS A 39 -4.65 -4.11 3.30
CA HIS A 39 -5.45 -5.25 3.68
C HIS A 39 -6.93 -4.89 3.71
N ALA A 40 -7.26 -3.69 4.16
CA ALA A 40 -8.63 -3.21 4.17
C ALA A 40 -9.17 -2.97 2.76
N LEU A 41 -8.30 -2.62 1.82
CA LEU A 41 -8.68 -2.41 0.42
C LEU A 41 -8.71 -3.71 -0.39
N GLN A 42 -8.20 -4.78 0.17
CA GLN A 42 -8.12 -6.05 -0.52
C GLN A 42 -9.50 -6.63 -0.78
N HIS A 43 -9.74 -6.99 -2.01
CA HIS A 43 -11.00 -7.57 -2.43
C HIS A 43 -10.74 -8.82 -3.25
N ARG A 44 -11.81 -9.51 -3.54
CA ARG A 44 -11.80 -10.66 -4.42
C ARG A 44 -11.21 -10.26 -5.79
N GLY A 45 -10.29 -11.06 -6.28
CA GLY A 45 -9.64 -10.78 -7.55
C GLY A 45 -8.36 -9.96 -7.44
N GLN A 46 -7.95 -9.61 -6.23
CA GLN A 46 -6.69 -8.90 -6.02
C GLN A 46 -5.52 -9.82 -6.38
N GLU A 47 -4.63 -9.34 -7.22
CA GLU A 47 -3.55 -10.14 -7.79
C GLU A 47 -2.16 -9.67 -7.46
N GLY A 48 -2.00 -8.46 -7.02
CA GLY A 48 -0.68 -7.95 -6.70
C GLY A 48 -0.75 -6.83 -5.70
N ALA A 49 0.37 -6.55 -5.08
CA ALA A 49 0.46 -5.49 -4.09
C ALA A 49 1.88 -4.95 -4.03
N GLY A 50 2.02 -3.71 -3.60
CA GLY A 50 3.32 -3.10 -3.42
C GLY A 50 3.27 -2.01 -2.37
N ILE A 51 4.38 -1.80 -1.70
CA ILE A 51 4.56 -0.69 -0.77
C ILE A 51 5.90 -0.03 -1.07
N VAL A 52 5.88 1.29 -1.21
CA VAL A 52 7.08 2.11 -1.30
C VAL A 52 7.14 2.95 -0.03
N ALA A 53 8.28 2.96 0.63
CA ALA A 53 8.48 3.76 1.82
C ALA A 53 9.73 4.62 1.68
N VAL A 54 9.71 5.77 2.34
CA VAL A 54 10.89 6.63 2.44
C VAL A 54 11.47 6.45 3.83
N GLY A 55 12.71 5.96 3.90
CA GLY A 55 13.40 5.75 5.16
C GLY A 55 13.88 7.05 5.77
N ASP A 56 14.32 6.97 7.02
CA ASP A 56 14.87 8.13 7.73
C ASP A 56 16.14 8.67 7.05
N ASP A 57 16.81 7.83 6.28
CA ASP A 57 17.97 8.21 5.50
C ASP A 57 17.61 8.85 4.15
N GLY A 58 16.35 9.08 3.89
CA GLY A 58 15.87 9.68 2.66
C GLY A 58 15.81 8.72 1.46
N ARG A 59 16.13 7.45 1.67
CA ARG A 59 16.12 6.48 0.59
C ARG A 59 14.75 5.84 0.43
N LEU A 60 14.40 5.62 -0.83
CA LEU A 60 13.20 4.86 -1.18
C LEU A 60 13.48 3.37 -1.08
N ARG A 61 12.56 2.66 -0.48
CA ARG A 61 12.60 1.21 -0.44
C ARG A 61 11.24 0.69 -0.88
N ARG A 62 11.27 -0.45 -1.55
CA ARG A 62 10.06 -0.96 -2.18
C ARG A 62 10.00 -2.48 -2.05
N ILE A 63 8.79 -2.96 -1.79
CA ILE A 63 8.49 -4.40 -1.87
C ILE A 63 7.22 -4.51 -2.69
N LYS A 64 7.23 -5.37 -3.70
CA LYS A 64 6.05 -5.67 -4.49
C LYS A 64 6.08 -7.12 -4.92
N GLY A 65 4.91 -7.64 -5.26
CA GLY A 65 4.82 -9.00 -5.74
C GLY A 65 3.43 -9.32 -6.24
N CYS A 66 3.31 -10.50 -6.82
CA CYS A 66 2.03 -11.04 -7.23
C CYS A 66 1.42 -11.78 -6.06
N GLY A 67 0.11 -11.73 -5.93
CA GLY A 67 -0.60 -12.42 -4.89
C GLY A 67 -1.36 -11.49 -3.97
N LEU A 68 -1.93 -12.05 -2.95
CA LEU A 68 -2.67 -11.28 -1.95
C LEU A 68 -1.72 -10.48 -1.07
N VAL A 69 -2.25 -9.42 -0.48
CA VAL A 69 -1.47 -8.58 0.44
C VAL A 69 -0.78 -9.43 1.51
N THR A 70 -1.48 -10.41 2.06
CA THR A 70 -0.92 -11.29 3.08
C THR A 70 0.15 -12.23 2.55
N GLU A 71 0.19 -12.46 1.24
CA GLU A 71 1.20 -13.30 0.61
C GLU A 71 2.45 -12.51 0.23
N VAL A 72 2.27 -11.26 -0.16
CA VAL A 72 3.38 -10.41 -0.61
C VAL A 72 4.19 -9.89 0.56
N PHE A 73 3.54 -9.60 1.69
CA PHE A 73 4.19 -8.96 2.84
C PHE A 73 4.17 -9.85 4.07
N ASP A 74 5.22 -9.72 4.88
CA ASP A 74 5.28 -10.28 6.22
C ASP A 74 6.03 -9.31 7.13
N GLU A 75 6.10 -9.60 8.41
CA GLU A 75 6.74 -8.71 9.37
C GLU A 75 8.20 -8.44 9.04
N SER A 76 8.92 -9.45 8.57
CA SER A 76 10.32 -9.30 8.20
C SER A 76 10.49 -8.33 7.04
N LYS A 77 9.66 -8.47 6.03
CA LYS A 77 9.72 -7.60 4.86
C LYS A 77 9.33 -6.17 5.22
N LEU A 78 8.27 -6.01 5.99
CA LEU A 78 7.82 -4.69 6.40
C LEU A 78 8.86 -3.97 7.24
N ALA A 79 9.57 -4.71 8.09
CA ALA A 79 10.62 -4.13 8.92
C ALA A 79 11.77 -3.54 8.08
N THR A 80 12.01 -4.06 6.89
CA THR A 80 13.06 -3.53 6.03
C THR A 80 12.70 -2.20 5.39
N LEU A 81 11.43 -1.86 5.35
CA LEU A 81 10.99 -0.63 4.70
C LEU A 81 11.22 0.60 5.58
N GLY A 82 10.93 0.50 6.86
CA GLY A 82 11.15 1.60 7.81
C GLY A 82 10.44 2.89 7.42
N GLY A 83 10.92 4.00 8.01
CA GLY A 83 10.51 5.33 7.60
C GLY A 83 9.19 5.81 8.15
N ARG A 84 8.84 7.05 7.79
CA ARG A 84 7.66 7.74 8.28
C ARG A 84 6.67 8.09 7.17
N MET A 85 6.94 7.64 5.95
CA MET A 85 6.06 7.86 4.82
C MET A 85 6.03 6.60 3.97
N ALA A 86 4.85 6.18 3.58
CA ALA A 86 4.70 5.03 2.71
C ALA A 86 3.45 5.17 1.86
N ILE A 87 3.52 4.61 0.66
CA ILE A 87 2.39 4.51 -0.25
C ILE A 87 2.30 3.06 -0.69
N GLY A 88 1.10 2.52 -0.59
CA GLY A 88 0.86 1.15 -1.01
C GLY A 88 -0.21 1.09 -2.09
N HIS A 89 -0.20 0.00 -2.83
CA HIS A 89 -1.23 -0.25 -3.81
C HIS A 89 -1.58 -1.73 -3.86
N VAL A 90 -2.79 -2.02 -4.28
CA VAL A 90 -3.22 -3.37 -4.63
C VAL A 90 -3.73 -3.32 -6.07
N ARG A 91 -3.50 -4.38 -6.81
CA ARG A 91 -3.89 -4.48 -8.20
C ARG A 91 -4.94 -5.57 -8.36
N TYR A 92 -5.96 -5.26 -9.14
CA TYR A 92 -7.02 -6.21 -9.49
C TYR A 92 -7.01 -6.47 -10.99
N THR A 93 -7.53 -7.61 -11.37
CA THR A 93 -7.76 -7.90 -12.79
C THR A 93 -9.13 -7.44 -13.25
#